data_88a9f7a21abcbb6ad3aed3c3b22efb36
#
_entry.id   88a9f7a21abcbb6ad3aed3c3b22efb36
#
_cell.length_a   1.000
_cell.length_b   1.000
_cell.length_c   1.000
_cell.angle_alpha   90.00
_cell.angle_beta   90.00
_cell.angle_gamma   90.00
#
_symmetry.space_group_name_H-M   'P 1'
#
loop_
_entity.id
_entity.type
_entity.pdbx_description
1 polymer ?
#
loop_
_entity_poly.entity_id
_entity_poly.type
_entity_poly.pdbx_seq_one_letter_code
_entity_poly.pdbx_strand_id
1 'polypeptide(L)'
;FPNGVPNPLLVENRAVTADRVVAEQADLGIAWDGDFDRCFFFDNAGHFIEGYYIVGLLAEAFLSQLGPQRIVHDPRLTWNTQDIARIGGGEPVLSKTGHAFIKERMREVDAVYGGEMSAHHYFREFAYCDSGMIPWLLIAGLMSRTGQSLGELVAAREAAFPCSGEINRGVADPAALLAAVEAHYAPDALALEKLDG
;
A
#
# COMPACT_ATOMS: atom_id res chain seq x y z
N PHE A 1 -11.53 -22.52 3.07
CA PHE A 1 -11.24 -21.70 1.89
C PHE A 1 -11.51 -22.51 0.62
N PRO A 2 -12.70 -22.36 -0.02
CA PRO A 2 -13.10 -23.18 -1.17
C PRO A 2 -12.21 -22.99 -2.40
N ASN A 3 -11.54 -21.84 -2.52
CA ASN A 3 -10.63 -21.50 -3.62
C ASN A 3 -9.13 -21.53 -3.19
N GLY A 4 -8.79 -22.21 -2.10
CA GLY A 4 -7.45 -22.19 -1.48
C GLY A 4 -7.28 -21.02 -0.51
N VAL A 5 -6.14 -20.98 0.17
CA VAL A 5 -5.81 -19.88 1.08
C VAL A 5 -5.72 -18.57 0.30
N PRO A 6 -6.52 -17.56 0.65
CA PRO A 6 -6.53 -16.32 -0.12
C PRO A 6 -5.22 -15.56 0.03
N ASN A 7 -4.69 -15.14 -1.12
CA ASN A 7 -3.53 -14.25 -1.19
C ASN A 7 -3.65 -13.38 -2.46
N PRO A 8 -4.33 -12.25 -2.42
CA PRO A 8 -4.55 -11.39 -3.59
C PRO A 8 -3.29 -10.67 -4.12
N LEU A 9 -2.15 -10.76 -3.42
CA LEU A 9 -0.85 -10.34 -3.98
C LEU A 9 -0.49 -11.16 -5.21
N LEU A 10 -0.84 -12.45 -5.21
CA LEU A 10 -0.65 -13.33 -6.36
C LEU A 10 -1.69 -13.03 -7.43
N VAL A 11 -1.25 -12.73 -8.64
CA VAL A 11 -2.12 -12.32 -9.76
C VAL A 11 -3.18 -13.38 -10.07
N GLU A 12 -2.84 -14.66 -10.00
CA GLU A 12 -3.73 -15.79 -10.22
C GLU A 12 -4.90 -15.88 -9.24
N ASN A 13 -4.79 -15.25 -8.07
CA ASN A 13 -5.86 -15.25 -7.05
C ASN A 13 -6.82 -14.06 -7.18
N ARG A 14 -6.56 -13.13 -8.09
CA ARG A 14 -7.35 -11.89 -8.23
C ARG A 14 -8.67 -12.08 -8.97
N ALA A 15 -8.72 -13.00 -9.94
CA ALA A 15 -9.86 -13.21 -10.83
C ALA A 15 -11.17 -13.48 -10.07
N VAL A 16 -11.13 -14.24 -8.98
CA VAL A 16 -12.32 -14.59 -8.18
C VAL A 16 -13.05 -13.34 -7.68
N THR A 17 -12.31 -12.34 -7.21
CA THR A 17 -12.89 -11.08 -6.73
C THR A 17 -13.22 -10.14 -7.90
N ALA A 18 -12.30 -9.98 -8.86
CA ALA A 18 -12.49 -9.13 -10.02
C ALA A 18 -13.75 -9.49 -10.82
N ASP A 19 -13.92 -10.77 -11.17
CA ASP A 19 -15.06 -11.25 -11.92
C ASP A 19 -16.38 -11.05 -11.16
N ARG A 20 -16.35 -11.20 -9.84
CA ARG A 20 -17.51 -10.98 -8.98
C ARG A 20 -17.92 -9.52 -8.92
N VAL A 21 -16.97 -8.60 -8.83
CA VAL A 21 -17.23 -7.15 -8.88
C VAL A 21 -17.96 -6.78 -10.17
N VAL A 22 -17.46 -7.25 -11.30
CA VAL A 22 -18.05 -6.96 -12.61
C VAL A 22 -19.43 -7.60 -12.74
N ALA A 23 -19.60 -8.87 -12.34
CA ALA A 23 -20.85 -9.59 -12.45
C ALA A 23 -21.98 -8.98 -11.60
N GLU A 24 -21.65 -8.48 -10.41
CA GLU A 24 -22.62 -7.86 -9.50
C GLU A 24 -22.74 -6.34 -9.71
N GLN A 25 -21.95 -5.76 -10.62
CA GLN A 25 -21.90 -4.31 -10.84
C GLN A 25 -21.60 -3.54 -9.53
N ALA A 26 -20.70 -4.10 -8.72
CA ALA A 26 -20.35 -3.51 -7.43
C ALA A 26 -19.47 -2.28 -7.60
N ASP A 27 -19.65 -1.27 -6.72
CA ASP A 27 -18.83 -0.05 -6.73
C ASP A 27 -17.40 -0.30 -6.25
N LEU A 28 -17.20 -1.37 -5.46
CA LEU A 28 -15.93 -1.69 -4.80
C LEU A 28 -15.82 -3.20 -4.60
N GLY A 29 -14.67 -3.77 -4.93
CA GLY A 29 -14.28 -5.12 -4.55
C GLY A 29 -13.30 -5.11 -3.39
N ILE A 30 -13.49 -6.03 -2.43
CA ILE A 30 -12.62 -6.18 -1.28
C ILE A 30 -12.25 -7.65 -1.14
N ALA A 31 -10.96 -7.91 -0.95
CA ALA A 31 -10.47 -9.23 -0.61
C ALA A 31 -9.51 -9.13 0.59
N TRP A 32 -9.53 -10.15 1.43
CA TRP A 32 -8.60 -10.31 2.54
C TRP A 32 -7.72 -11.52 2.31
N ASP A 33 -6.62 -11.59 3.00
CA ASP A 33 -5.81 -12.81 3.09
C ASP A 33 -6.35 -13.79 4.14
N GLY A 34 -5.57 -14.82 4.46
CA GLY A 34 -6.04 -15.96 5.25
C GLY A 34 -6.38 -15.67 6.71
N ASP A 35 -5.77 -14.66 7.31
CA ASP A 35 -5.97 -14.24 8.70
C ASP A 35 -6.58 -12.84 8.85
N PHE A 36 -6.97 -12.22 7.74
CA PHE A 36 -7.73 -10.97 7.65
C PHE A 36 -6.99 -9.73 8.15
N ASP A 37 -5.68 -9.74 8.22
CA ASP A 37 -4.88 -8.59 8.62
C ASP A 37 -4.53 -7.66 7.45
N ARG A 38 -4.61 -8.16 6.20
CA ARG A 38 -4.44 -7.41 4.95
C ARG A 38 -5.74 -7.18 4.22
N CYS A 39 -5.88 -6.01 3.59
CA CYS A 39 -7.07 -5.62 2.84
C CYS A 39 -6.69 -5.17 1.43
N PHE A 40 -7.20 -5.86 0.43
CA PHE A 40 -6.95 -5.61 -0.98
C PHE A 40 -8.19 -5.08 -1.67
N PHE A 41 -7.99 -4.21 -2.66
CA PHE A 41 -9.06 -3.47 -3.30
C PHE A 41 -9.10 -3.69 -4.81
N PHE A 42 -10.34 -3.69 -5.33
CA PHE A 42 -10.65 -3.72 -6.75
C PHE A 42 -11.63 -2.60 -7.05
N ASP A 43 -11.42 -1.89 -8.15
CA ASP A 43 -12.37 -0.87 -8.59
C ASP A 43 -13.64 -1.49 -9.19
N ASN A 44 -14.59 -0.66 -9.57
CA ASN A 44 -15.86 -1.08 -10.17
C ASN A 44 -15.73 -1.75 -11.55
N ALA A 45 -14.58 -1.67 -12.19
CA ALA A 45 -14.27 -2.40 -13.42
C ALA A 45 -13.54 -3.74 -13.14
N GLY A 46 -13.29 -4.08 -11.87
CA GLY A 46 -12.58 -5.28 -11.45
C GLY A 46 -11.06 -5.15 -11.52
N HIS A 47 -10.51 -3.95 -11.73
CA HIS A 47 -9.08 -3.75 -11.71
C HIS A 47 -8.56 -3.78 -10.27
N PHE A 48 -7.51 -4.56 -10.06
CA PHE A 48 -6.80 -4.59 -8.78
C PHE A 48 -6.06 -3.28 -8.56
N ILE A 49 -6.27 -2.65 -7.41
CA ILE A 49 -5.54 -1.44 -7.02
C ILE A 49 -4.35 -1.84 -6.16
N GLU A 50 -3.15 -1.53 -6.64
CA GLU A 50 -1.92 -1.85 -5.91
C GLU A 50 -1.90 -1.16 -4.53
N GLY A 51 -1.45 -1.89 -3.50
CA GLY A 51 -1.39 -1.39 -2.12
C GLY A 51 -0.65 -0.07 -1.98
N TYR A 52 0.31 0.19 -2.86
CA TYR A 52 1.03 1.45 -2.99
C TYR A 52 0.12 2.69 -3.11
N TYR A 53 -0.93 2.59 -3.94
CA TYR A 53 -1.87 3.71 -4.12
C TYR A 53 -2.85 3.80 -2.98
N ILE A 54 -3.26 2.67 -2.41
CA ILE A 54 -4.13 2.64 -1.22
C ILE A 54 -3.43 3.26 -0.01
N VAL A 55 -2.14 2.96 0.21
CA VAL A 55 -1.34 3.61 1.27
C VAL A 55 -1.33 5.13 1.09
N GLY A 56 -1.10 5.61 -0.14
CA GLY A 56 -1.15 7.03 -0.45
C GLY A 56 -2.53 7.65 -0.19
N LEU A 57 -3.59 7.01 -0.68
CA LEU A 57 -4.97 7.50 -0.55
C LEU A 57 -5.40 7.60 0.93
N LEU A 58 -5.05 6.61 1.75
CA LEU A 58 -5.33 6.64 3.18
C LEU A 58 -4.47 7.70 3.89
N ALA A 59 -3.20 7.86 3.52
CA ALA A 59 -2.36 8.94 4.05
C ALA A 59 -2.97 10.33 3.76
N GLU A 60 -3.43 10.57 2.52
CA GLU A 60 -4.12 11.79 2.13
C GLU A 60 -5.40 12.01 2.95
N ALA A 61 -6.19 10.96 3.15
CA ALA A 61 -7.42 11.04 3.95
C ALA A 61 -7.13 11.47 5.40
N PHE A 62 -6.09 10.90 6.03
CA PHE A 62 -5.68 11.30 7.38
C PHE A 62 -5.16 12.73 7.44
N LEU A 63 -4.30 13.12 6.51
CA LEU A 63 -3.74 14.47 6.47
C LEU A 63 -4.80 15.53 6.20
N SER A 64 -5.78 15.25 5.35
CA SER A 64 -6.88 16.17 5.07
C SER A 64 -7.80 16.38 6.28
N GLN A 65 -7.96 15.38 7.14
CA GLN A 65 -8.83 15.44 8.31
C GLN A 65 -8.15 16.00 9.56
N LEU A 66 -6.89 15.63 9.78
CA LEU A 66 -6.16 15.89 11.01
C LEU A 66 -5.11 17.01 10.88
N GLY A 67 -4.88 17.50 9.66
CA GLY A 67 -3.76 18.40 9.35
C GLY A 67 -2.42 17.67 9.31
N PRO A 68 -1.30 18.39 9.46
CA PRO A 68 0.05 17.82 9.40
C PRO A 68 0.25 16.69 10.42
N GLN A 69 0.60 15.50 9.92
CA GLN A 69 0.84 14.29 10.71
C GLN A 69 2.04 13.54 10.16
N ARG A 70 2.60 12.60 10.94
CA ARG A 70 3.58 11.64 10.47
C ARG A 70 2.90 10.41 9.87
N ILE A 71 3.42 9.99 8.72
CA ILE A 71 2.95 8.82 7.96
C ILE A 71 4.13 7.87 7.82
N VAL A 72 4.03 6.69 8.41
CA VAL A 72 5.05 5.64 8.26
C VAL A 72 4.78 4.82 7.01
N HIS A 73 5.82 4.51 6.24
CA HIS A 73 5.72 3.67 5.05
C HIS A 73 6.93 2.74 4.90
N ASP A 74 6.75 1.66 4.15
CA ASP A 74 7.81 0.72 3.81
C ASP A 74 8.75 1.28 2.71
N PRO A 75 9.91 0.66 2.46
CA PRO A 75 10.91 1.19 1.52
C PRO A 75 10.70 0.76 0.06
N ARG A 76 9.76 -0.13 -0.23
CA ARG A 76 9.64 -0.77 -1.55
C ARG A 76 9.12 0.18 -2.62
N LEU A 77 8.09 0.96 -2.30
CA LEU A 77 7.52 1.98 -3.20
C LEU A 77 7.22 3.24 -2.39
N THR A 78 8.07 4.26 -2.52
CA THR A 78 8.08 5.39 -1.58
C THR A 78 7.53 6.69 -2.15
N TRP A 79 7.73 6.95 -3.44
CA TRP A 79 7.57 8.29 -4.02
C TRP A 79 6.15 8.84 -3.93
N ASN A 80 5.14 8.01 -4.24
CA ASN A 80 3.74 8.41 -4.13
C ASN A 80 3.37 8.83 -2.70
N THR A 81 3.70 7.99 -1.71
CA THR A 81 3.39 8.26 -0.31
C THR A 81 4.15 9.47 0.23
N GLN A 82 5.42 9.61 -0.13
CA GLN A 82 6.25 10.76 0.25
C GLN A 82 5.72 12.07 -0.35
N ASP A 83 5.33 12.06 -1.63
CA ASP A 83 4.77 13.23 -2.30
C ASP A 83 3.45 13.65 -1.65
N ILE A 84 2.53 12.71 -1.42
CA ILE A 84 1.26 12.96 -0.73
C ILE A 84 1.48 13.53 0.68
N ALA A 85 2.40 12.93 1.44
CA ALA A 85 2.67 13.39 2.79
C ALA A 85 3.18 14.83 2.79
N ARG A 86 4.11 15.19 1.89
CA ARG A 86 4.63 16.55 1.75
C ARG A 86 3.57 17.55 1.29
N ILE A 87 2.73 17.20 0.32
CA ILE A 87 1.62 18.05 -0.16
C ILE A 87 0.63 18.32 0.97
N GLY A 88 0.30 17.31 1.78
CA GLY A 88 -0.57 17.44 2.95
C GLY A 88 0.08 18.15 4.16
N GLY A 89 1.33 18.63 4.02
CA GLY A 89 2.10 19.28 5.09
C GLY A 89 2.59 18.32 6.18
N GLY A 90 2.47 17.00 5.95
CA GLY A 90 2.92 15.96 6.86
C GLY A 90 4.37 15.56 6.65
N GLU A 91 4.83 14.63 7.48
CA GLU A 91 6.18 14.08 7.45
C GLU A 91 6.13 12.60 7.04
N PRO A 92 6.68 12.21 5.87
CA PRO A 92 6.85 10.81 5.52
C PRO A 92 8.01 10.21 6.31
N VAL A 93 7.78 9.10 6.97
CA VAL A 93 8.76 8.41 7.81
C VAL A 93 9.00 7.00 7.27
N LEU A 94 10.21 6.74 6.82
CA LEU A 94 10.61 5.45 6.30
C LEU A 94 10.85 4.44 7.44
N SER A 95 10.41 3.21 7.24
CA SER A 95 10.63 2.07 8.13
C SER A 95 11.09 0.84 7.35
N LYS A 96 11.71 -0.11 8.02
CA LYS A 96 11.88 -1.46 7.48
C LYS A 96 10.53 -2.11 7.26
N THR A 97 10.47 -3.03 6.28
CA THR A 97 9.29 -3.87 6.04
C THR A 97 9.05 -4.83 7.21
N GLY A 98 7.79 -5.03 7.51
CA GLY A 98 7.32 -6.00 8.50
C GLY A 98 6.64 -5.35 9.71
N HIS A 99 5.57 -5.99 10.13
CA HIS A 99 4.62 -5.47 11.12
C HIS A 99 5.29 -5.03 12.45
N ALA A 100 6.31 -5.72 12.90
CA ALA A 100 7.01 -5.36 14.15
C ALA A 100 7.74 -4.02 14.01
N PHE A 101 8.47 -3.83 12.90
CA PHE A 101 9.24 -2.60 12.64
C PHE A 101 8.33 -1.41 12.37
N ILE A 102 7.26 -1.60 11.59
CA ILE A 102 6.29 -0.52 11.34
C ILE A 102 5.62 -0.07 12.64
N LYS A 103 5.15 -1.01 13.46
CA LYS A 103 4.52 -0.72 14.77
C LYS A 103 5.46 -0.01 15.74
N GLU A 104 6.72 -0.46 15.82
CA GLU A 104 7.75 0.18 16.63
C GLU A 104 7.99 1.61 16.15
N ARG A 105 8.24 1.77 14.84
CA ARG A 105 8.49 3.08 14.23
C ARG A 105 7.34 4.05 14.41
N MET A 106 6.10 3.58 14.24
CA MET A 106 4.91 4.40 14.47
C MET A 106 4.82 4.91 15.91
N ARG A 107 5.14 4.07 16.91
CA ARG A 107 5.16 4.48 18.33
C ARG A 107 6.26 5.48 18.64
N GLU A 108 7.46 5.27 18.09
CA GLU A 108 8.59 6.17 18.27
C GLU A 108 8.30 7.60 17.80
N VAL A 109 7.60 7.71 16.66
CA VAL A 109 7.36 9.02 16.04
C VAL A 109 5.93 9.51 16.23
N ASP A 110 5.09 8.79 16.96
CA ASP A 110 3.66 9.05 17.12
C ASP A 110 2.94 9.28 15.79
N ALA A 111 3.17 8.37 14.81
CA ALA A 111 2.55 8.45 13.51
C ALA A 111 1.06 8.11 13.57
N VAL A 112 0.21 8.86 12.87
CA VAL A 112 -1.24 8.62 12.83
C VAL A 112 -1.59 7.37 12.05
N TYR A 113 -0.82 7.08 11.01
CA TYR A 113 -1.04 5.99 10.08
C TYR A 113 0.29 5.42 9.59
N GLY A 114 0.30 4.11 9.34
CA GLY A 114 1.38 3.42 8.65
C GLY A 114 0.82 2.48 7.60
N GLY A 115 1.57 2.30 6.50
CA GLY A 115 1.15 1.41 5.42
C GLY A 115 2.30 0.70 4.75
N GLU A 116 2.04 -0.53 4.33
CA GLU A 116 2.92 -1.33 3.49
C GLU A 116 2.29 -1.62 2.13
N MET A 117 3.09 -1.69 1.09
CA MET A 117 2.58 -2.08 -0.24
C MET A 117 1.97 -3.50 -0.25
N SER A 118 2.29 -4.32 0.74
CA SER A 118 1.72 -5.65 0.95
C SER A 118 0.30 -5.65 1.54
N ALA A 119 -0.32 -4.47 1.63
CA ALA A 119 -1.68 -4.23 2.11
C ALA A 119 -1.90 -4.40 3.62
N HIS A 120 -0.83 -4.31 4.44
CA HIS A 120 -0.96 -4.05 5.86
C HIS A 120 -1.16 -2.55 6.10
N HIS A 121 -2.12 -2.22 6.94
CA HIS A 121 -2.47 -0.84 7.29
C HIS A 121 -2.57 -0.71 8.80
N TYR A 122 -1.80 0.21 9.38
CA TYR A 122 -1.60 0.39 10.82
C TYR A 122 -2.17 1.73 11.26
N PHE A 123 -2.83 1.75 12.42
CA PHE A 123 -3.57 2.93 12.88
C PHE A 123 -3.21 3.25 14.34
N ARG A 124 -2.82 4.51 14.60
CA ARG A 124 -2.56 4.98 15.97
C ARG A 124 -3.76 4.73 16.88
N GLU A 125 -4.95 5.05 16.43
CA GLU A 125 -6.20 4.89 17.18
C GLU A 125 -6.56 3.40 17.43
N PHE A 126 -5.92 2.48 16.72
CA PHE A 126 -6.00 1.03 16.95
C PHE A 126 -4.73 0.50 17.63
N ALA A 127 -4.19 1.26 18.60
CA ALA A 127 -2.98 0.92 19.35
C ALA A 127 -1.75 0.64 18.47
N TYR A 128 -1.64 1.34 17.33
CA TYR A 128 -0.61 1.14 16.29
C TYR A 128 -0.62 -0.27 15.67
N CYS A 129 -1.73 -0.99 15.80
CA CYS A 129 -1.89 -2.31 15.21
C CYS A 129 -2.45 -2.21 13.79
N ASP A 130 -2.16 -3.25 13.02
CA ASP A 130 -2.74 -3.49 11.71
C ASP A 130 -4.17 -4.03 11.80
N SER A 131 -4.93 -3.76 10.76
CA SER A 131 -6.28 -4.29 10.60
C SER A 131 -6.66 -4.31 9.12
N GLY A 132 -7.15 -5.45 8.64
CA GLY A 132 -7.80 -5.54 7.33
C GLY A 132 -9.24 -5.00 7.33
N MET A 133 -9.83 -4.75 8.50
CA MET A 133 -11.22 -4.29 8.61
C MET A 133 -11.38 -2.76 8.55
N ILE A 134 -10.37 -2.00 8.93
CA ILE A 134 -10.44 -0.53 8.97
C ILE A 134 -10.28 0.10 7.58
N PRO A 135 -9.33 -0.35 6.72
CA PRO A 135 -9.04 0.31 5.45
C PRO A 135 -10.26 0.43 4.53
N TRP A 136 -11.04 -0.63 4.38
CA TRP A 136 -12.18 -0.61 3.47
C TRP A 136 -13.30 0.34 3.94
N LEU A 137 -13.50 0.48 5.24
CA LEU A 137 -14.46 1.46 5.78
C LEU A 137 -14.03 2.89 5.46
N LEU A 138 -12.73 3.18 5.56
CA LEU A 138 -12.18 4.50 5.22
C LEU A 138 -12.29 4.78 3.72
N ILE A 139 -11.97 3.81 2.86
CA ILE A 139 -12.09 3.93 1.40
C ILE A 139 -13.55 4.11 0.99
N ALA A 140 -14.46 3.26 1.46
CA ALA A 140 -15.89 3.39 1.16
C ALA A 140 -16.45 4.75 1.64
N GLY A 141 -16.03 5.19 2.82
CA GLY A 141 -16.37 6.51 3.34
C GLY A 141 -15.83 7.66 2.48
N LEU A 142 -14.61 7.51 1.93
CA LEU A 142 -14.02 8.49 1.02
C LEU A 142 -14.78 8.54 -0.31
N MET A 143 -15.04 7.39 -0.93
CA MET A 143 -15.87 7.28 -2.15
C MET A 143 -17.24 7.93 -1.96
N SER A 144 -17.92 7.66 -0.84
CA SER A 144 -19.22 8.24 -0.53
C SER A 144 -19.19 9.76 -0.37
N ARG A 145 -18.14 10.32 0.22
CA ARG A 145 -17.99 11.77 0.41
C ARG A 145 -17.64 12.52 -0.86
N THR A 146 -16.81 11.92 -1.71
CA THR A 146 -16.34 12.56 -2.95
C THR A 146 -17.28 12.31 -4.13
N GLY A 147 -18.08 11.25 -4.09
CA GLY A 147 -18.88 10.78 -5.21
C GLY A 147 -18.03 10.16 -6.35
N GLN A 148 -16.76 9.85 -6.08
CA GLN A 148 -15.83 9.27 -7.05
C GLN A 148 -15.68 7.75 -6.84
N SER A 149 -15.49 7.02 -7.92
CA SER A 149 -15.08 5.61 -7.88
C SER A 149 -13.65 5.49 -7.35
N LEU A 150 -13.27 4.29 -6.89
CA LEU A 150 -11.89 4.06 -6.42
C LEU A 150 -10.87 4.27 -7.55
N GLY A 151 -11.17 3.81 -8.78
CA GLY A 151 -10.32 4.04 -9.94
C GLY A 151 -10.08 5.54 -10.21
N GLU A 152 -11.11 6.38 -10.13
CA GLU A 152 -10.98 7.84 -10.28
C GLU A 152 -10.13 8.47 -9.19
N LEU A 153 -10.26 7.99 -7.94
CA LEU A 153 -9.47 8.50 -6.80
C LEU A 153 -7.97 8.23 -6.94
N VAL A 154 -7.58 7.13 -7.59
CA VAL A 154 -6.16 6.77 -7.75
C VAL A 154 -5.56 7.14 -9.10
N ALA A 155 -6.37 7.41 -10.12
CA ALA A 155 -5.93 7.60 -11.52
C ALA A 155 -4.80 8.62 -11.69
N ALA A 156 -4.88 9.77 -11.03
CA ALA A 156 -3.84 10.79 -11.11
C ALA A 156 -2.52 10.33 -10.48
N ARG A 157 -2.60 9.52 -9.43
CA ARG A 157 -1.42 8.98 -8.75
C ARG A 157 -0.78 7.83 -9.54
N GLU A 158 -1.57 6.98 -10.17
CA GLU A 158 -1.10 5.94 -11.09
C GLU A 158 -0.35 6.53 -12.28
N ALA A 159 -0.89 7.61 -12.86
CA ALA A 159 -0.24 8.31 -13.96
C ALA A 159 1.08 9.01 -13.54
N ALA A 160 1.13 9.60 -12.34
CA ALA A 160 2.31 10.33 -11.86
C ALA A 160 3.40 9.40 -11.30
N PHE A 161 3.02 8.29 -10.70
CA PHE A 161 3.93 7.33 -10.03
C PHE A 161 3.61 5.90 -10.47
N PRO A 162 3.83 5.54 -11.74
CA PRO A 162 3.53 4.20 -12.22
C PRO A 162 4.39 3.15 -11.49
N CYS A 163 3.80 2.01 -11.17
CA CYS A 163 4.51 0.86 -10.60
C CYS A 163 4.33 -0.39 -11.45
N SER A 164 5.29 -1.31 -11.36
CA SER A 164 5.27 -2.58 -12.10
C SER A 164 4.37 -3.65 -11.45
N GLY A 165 3.88 -3.38 -10.24
CA GLY A 165 3.40 -4.45 -9.37
C GLY A 165 4.54 -5.32 -8.84
N GLU A 166 4.18 -6.37 -8.11
CA GLU A 166 5.15 -7.30 -7.53
C GLU A 166 5.59 -8.34 -8.57
N ILE A 167 6.90 -8.41 -8.83
CA ILE A 167 7.50 -9.35 -9.79
C ILE A 167 8.53 -10.22 -9.07
N ASN A 168 8.16 -11.44 -8.71
CA ASN A 168 9.03 -12.37 -8.01
C ASN A 168 9.90 -13.19 -8.99
N ARG A 169 11.17 -13.36 -8.67
CA ARG A 169 12.12 -14.19 -9.42
C ARG A 169 12.95 -15.05 -8.47
N GLY A 170 13.06 -16.33 -8.79
CA GLY A 170 14.03 -17.21 -8.13
C GLY A 170 15.43 -16.96 -8.68
N VAL A 171 16.40 -16.75 -7.78
CA VAL A 171 17.81 -16.53 -8.13
C VAL A 171 18.70 -17.46 -7.32
N ALA A 172 19.79 -17.91 -7.94
CA ALA A 172 20.71 -18.86 -7.30
C ALA A 172 21.58 -18.20 -6.20
N ASP A 173 21.99 -16.96 -6.42
CA ASP A 173 22.80 -16.16 -5.48
C ASP A 173 22.23 -14.74 -5.37
N PRO A 174 21.35 -14.49 -4.39
CA PRO A 174 20.78 -13.17 -4.18
C PRO A 174 21.83 -12.09 -3.85
N ALA A 175 22.86 -12.43 -3.09
CA ALA A 175 23.88 -11.46 -2.69
C ALA A 175 24.71 -10.97 -3.88
N ALA A 176 25.12 -11.88 -4.76
CA ALA A 176 25.83 -11.52 -5.99
C ALA A 176 24.94 -10.69 -6.93
N LEU A 177 23.65 -11.02 -7.03
CA LEU A 177 22.70 -10.23 -7.84
C LEU A 177 22.52 -8.83 -7.29
N LEU A 178 22.32 -8.65 -5.99
CA LEU A 178 22.20 -7.35 -5.35
C LEU A 178 23.45 -6.49 -5.56
N ALA A 179 24.65 -7.08 -5.40
CA ALA A 179 25.90 -6.38 -5.68
C ALA A 179 26.02 -5.94 -7.15
N ALA A 180 25.56 -6.76 -8.08
CA ALA A 180 25.57 -6.43 -9.51
C ALA A 180 24.57 -5.29 -9.83
N VAL A 181 23.37 -5.32 -9.24
CA VAL A 181 22.36 -4.25 -9.37
C VAL A 181 22.92 -2.94 -8.80
N GLU A 182 23.48 -2.97 -7.60
CA GLU A 182 24.13 -1.80 -6.98
C GLU A 182 25.20 -1.22 -7.88
N ALA A 183 26.13 -2.05 -8.35
CA ALA A 183 27.23 -1.61 -9.22
C ALA A 183 26.73 -1.00 -10.55
N HIS A 184 25.61 -1.51 -11.08
CA HIS A 184 25.03 -1.00 -12.31
C HIS A 184 24.40 0.37 -12.16
N TYR A 185 23.65 0.61 -11.07
CA TYR A 185 22.90 1.86 -10.88
C TYR A 185 23.61 2.93 -10.05
N ALA A 186 24.61 2.56 -9.23
CA ALA A 186 25.31 3.50 -8.38
C ALA A 186 25.90 4.73 -9.10
N PRO A 187 26.44 4.63 -10.34
CA PRO A 187 26.98 5.80 -11.04
C PRO A 187 25.96 6.90 -11.31
N ASP A 188 24.69 6.55 -11.49
CA ASP A 188 23.59 7.47 -11.82
C ASP A 188 22.65 7.75 -10.64
N ALA A 189 22.88 7.11 -9.49
CA ALA A 189 22.05 7.24 -8.31
C ALA A 189 22.30 8.55 -7.58
N LEU A 190 21.22 9.25 -7.21
CA LEU A 190 21.28 10.44 -6.35
C LEU A 190 21.54 10.08 -4.88
N ALA A 191 21.06 8.92 -4.46
CA ALA A 191 21.27 8.35 -3.13
C ALA A 191 21.16 6.82 -3.22
N LEU A 192 21.82 6.13 -2.29
CA LEU A 192 21.73 4.68 -2.13
C LEU A 192 21.46 4.38 -0.66
N GLU A 193 20.36 3.71 -0.41
CA GLU A 193 19.93 3.32 0.94
C GLU A 193 19.82 1.80 1.02
N LYS A 194 20.36 1.22 2.10
CA LYS A 194 20.27 -0.21 2.43
C LYS A 194 19.48 -0.37 3.71
N LEU A 195 18.16 -0.45 3.57
CA LEU A 195 17.27 -0.52 4.71
C LEU A 195 16.77 -1.94 4.99
N ASP A 196 16.49 -2.70 3.95
CA ASP A 196 15.80 -4.00 4.01
C ASP A 196 16.49 -5.10 3.16
N GLY A 197 17.71 -4.93 2.78
CA GLY A 197 18.46 -5.91 1.99
C GLY A 197 19.69 -5.36 1.39
#